data_6cc1328ab85acbb423f4a968a984cdea
#
_entry.id   6cc1328ab85acbb423f4a968a984cdea
#
_cell.length_a   1.000
_cell.length_b   1.000
_cell.length_c   1.000
_cell.angle_alpha   90.00
_cell.angle_beta   90.00
_cell.angle_gamma   90.00
#
_symmetry.space_group_name_H-M   'P 1'
#
loop_
_entity.id
_entity.type
_entity.pdbx_description
1 polymer ?
#
loop_
_entity_poly.entity_id
_entity_poly.type
_entity_poly.pdbx_seq_one_letter_code
_entity_poly.pdbx_strand_id
1 'polypeptide(L)' 'MSITINVTKAKTIAHDVRRAARTEEFKPYDDAIAKQIPNQTDGAEAARAVIRAKYAEMQTAIDAASTVDEIKAAMP' A
#
# COMPACT_ATOMS: atom_id res chain seq x y z
N MET A 1 -0.45 28.83 -20.40
CA MET A 1 0.11 27.49 -20.58
C MET A 1 -0.33 26.58 -19.45
N SER A 2 -0.93 25.49 -19.80
CA SER A 2 -1.28 24.54 -18.77
C SER A 2 -0.02 23.81 -18.32
N ILE A 3 0.16 23.72 -17.03
CA ILE A 3 1.18 22.85 -16.48
C ILE A 3 0.68 21.43 -16.70
N THR A 4 1.33 20.73 -17.60
CA THR A 4 1.02 19.35 -17.79
C THR A 4 1.61 18.57 -16.63
N ILE A 5 0.81 18.31 -15.62
CA ILE A 5 1.24 17.43 -14.55
C ILE A 5 1.26 16.03 -15.15
N ASN A 6 2.43 15.41 -15.12
CA ASN A 6 2.57 14.07 -15.63
C ASN A 6 1.92 13.07 -14.66
N VAL A 7 0.66 12.76 -14.90
CA VAL A 7 -0.12 11.85 -14.06
C VAL A 7 0.52 10.47 -14.04
N THR A 8 1.09 10.01 -15.15
CA THR A 8 1.79 8.73 -15.22
C THR A 8 2.97 8.69 -14.24
N LYS A 9 3.76 9.74 -14.21
CA LYS A 9 4.90 9.83 -13.28
C LYS A 9 4.42 9.91 -11.84
N ALA A 10 3.36 10.68 -11.59
CA ALA A 10 2.78 10.77 -10.25
C ALA A 10 2.26 9.41 -9.78
N LYS A 11 1.66 8.61 -10.66
CA LYS A 11 1.21 7.25 -10.33
C LYS A 11 2.40 6.35 -9.99
N THR A 12 3.50 6.45 -10.72
CA THR A 12 4.71 5.67 -10.44
C THR A 12 5.23 5.97 -9.03
N ILE A 13 5.31 7.26 -8.69
CA ILE A 13 5.75 7.69 -7.35
C ILE A 13 4.77 7.19 -6.29
N ALA A 14 3.47 7.30 -6.54
CA ALA A 14 2.45 6.87 -5.60
C ALA A 14 2.53 5.36 -5.35
N HIS A 15 2.76 4.56 -6.38
CA HIS A 15 2.94 3.12 -6.23
C HIS A 15 4.20 2.78 -5.43
N ASP A 16 5.29 3.54 -5.61
CA ASP A 16 6.50 3.33 -4.82
C ASP A 16 6.25 3.64 -3.33
N VAL A 17 5.54 4.73 -3.04
CA VAL A 17 5.16 5.08 -1.67
C VAL A 17 4.24 4.01 -1.08
N ARG A 18 3.27 3.55 -1.86
CA ARG A 18 2.34 2.49 -1.46
C ARG A 18 3.10 1.22 -1.08
N ARG A 19 4.03 0.78 -1.93
CA ARG A 19 4.82 -0.44 -1.67
C ARG A 19 5.70 -0.29 -0.43
N ALA A 20 6.31 0.86 -0.25
CA ALA A 20 7.14 1.11 0.94
C ALA A 20 6.31 1.09 2.22
N ALA A 21 5.13 1.73 2.19
CA ALA A 21 4.22 1.74 3.34
C ALA A 21 3.72 0.33 3.66
N ARG A 22 3.39 -0.46 2.63
CA ARG A 22 2.96 -1.85 2.79
C ARG A 22 4.05 -2.68 3.47
N THR A 23 5.30 -2.54 3.03
CA THR A 23 6.43 -3.25 3.62
C THR A 23 6.58 -2.90 5.10
N GLU A 24 6.45 -1.62 5.44
CA GLU A 24 6.53 -1.17 6.84
C GLU A 24 5.41 -1.77 7.69
N GLU A 25 4.18 -1.82 7.15
CA GLU A 25 3.06 -2.40 7.89
C GLU A 25 3.21 -3.90 8.10
N PHE A 26 3.88 -4.60 7.19
CA PHE A 26 4.11 -6.04 7.33
C PHE A 26 5.18 -6.41 8.36
N LYS A 27 6.13 -5.52 8.64
CA LYS A 27 7.28 -5.83 9.48
C LYS A 27 6.93 -6.49 10.82
N PRO A 28 6.04 -5.94 11.65
CA PRO A 28 5.76 -6.55 12.94
C PRO A 28 5.12 -7.93 12.81
N TYR A 29 4.35 -8.15 11.76
CA TYR A 29 3.67 -9.43 11.53
C TYR A 29 4.62 -10.46 10.95
N ASP A 30 5.52 -10.05 10.07
CA ASP A 30 6.56 -10.93 9.53
C ASP A 30 7.50 -11.39 10.64
N ASP A 31 7.84 -10.49 11.57
CA ASP A 31 8.67 -10.84 12.73
C ASP A 31 7.95 -11.86 13.62
N ALA A 32 6.66 -11.68 13.88
CA ALA A 32 5.89 -12.62 14.70
C ALA A 32 5.86 -14.00 14.06
N ILE A 33 5.68 -14.08 12.75
CA ILE A 33 5.65 -15.34 12.01
C ILE A 33 7.04 -15.99 12.03
N ALA A 34 8.09 -15.21 11.78
CA ALA A 34 9.47 -15.71 11.75
C ALA A 34 9.89 -16.28 13.09
N LYS A 35 9.44 -15.67 14.20
CA LYS A 35 9.73 -16.11 15.54
C LYS A 35 8.83 -17.24 16.03
N GLN A 36 7.81 -17.59 15.26
CA GLN A 36 6.84 -18.65 15.58
C GLN A 36 6.23 -18.46 16.97
N ILE A 37 5.83 -17.24 17.30
CA ILE A 37 5.26 -16.93 18.60
C ILE A 37 3.88 -17.55 18.71
N PRO A 38 3.64 -18.45 19.70
CA PRO A 38 2.34 -19.09 19.86
C PRO A 38 1.24 -18.05 20.05
N ASN A 39 0.07 -18.30 19.46
CA ASN A 39 -1.13 -17.45 19.53
C ASN A 39 -1.00 -16.12 18.77
N GLN A 40 0.17 -15.81 18.19
CA GLN A 40 0.34 -14.60 17.40
C GLN A 40 0.44 -14.88 15.90
N THR A 41 0.83 -16.09 15.52
CA THR A 41 1.01 -16.43 14.10
C THR A 41 -0.31 -16.35 13.33
N ASP A 42 -1.39 -16.89 13.87
CA ASP A 42 -2.71 -16.84 13.21
C ASP A 42 -3.22 -15.41 13.12
N GLY A 43 -3.07 -14.63 14.19
CA GLY A 43 -3.44 -13.22 14.18
C GLY A 43 -2.62 -12.42 13.19
N ALA A 44 -1.31 -12.72 13.08
CA ALA A 44 -0.43 -12.07 12.13
C ALA A 44 -0.84 -12.38 10.69
N GLU A 45 -1.22 -13.63 10.40
CA GLU A 45 -1.69 -13.99 9.06
C GLU A 45 -2.97 -13.27 8.69
N ALA A 46 -3.92 -13.17 9.64
CA ALA A 46 -5.17 -12.44 9.43
C ALA A 46 -4.90 -10.95 9.17
N ALA A 47 -3.99 -10.34 9.94
CA ALA A 47 -3.60 -8.95 9.77
C ALA A 47 -2.93 -8.72 8.42
N ARG A 48 -2.06 -9.64 8.00
CA ARG A 48 -1.42 -9.54 6.68
C ARG A 48 -2.44 -9.62 5.55
N ALA A 49 -3.47 -10.45 5.69
CA ALA A 49 -4.53 -10.53 4.69
C ALA A 49 -5.29 -9.21 4.58
N VAL A 50 -5.59 -8.56 5.70
CA VAL A 50 -6.24 -7.24 5.71
C VAL A 50 -5.35 -6.19 5.04
N ILE A 51 -4.07 -6.20 5.34
CA ILE A 51 -3.10 -5.27 4.73
C ILE A 51 -3.04 -5.49 3.22
N ARG A 52 -2.96 -6.75 2.77
CA ARG A 52 -2.92 -7.04 1.33
C ARG A 52 -4.16 -6.51 0.62
N ALA A 53 -5.34 -6.73 1.22
CA ALA A 53 -6.60 -6.25 0.64
C ALA A 53 -6.65 -4.72 0.56
N LYS A 54 -6.22 -4.05 1.64
CA LYS A 54 -6.18 -2.59 1.70
C LYS A 54 -5.29 -2.02 0.60
N TYR A 55 -4.08 -2.54 0.45
CA TYR A 55 -3.14 -2.02 -0.53
C TYR A 55 -3.48 -2.42 -1.95
N ALA A 56 -4.18 -3.53 -2.16
CA ALA A 56 -4.73 -3.88 -3.47
C ALA A 56 -5.79 -2.86 -3.91
N GLU A 57 -6.65 -2.42 -3.00
CA GLU A 57 -7.62 -1.36 -3.28
C GLU A 57 -6.93 -0.04 -3.59
N MET A 58 -5.88 0.31 -2.84
CA MET A 58 -5.09 1.51 -3.12
C MET A 58 -4.46 1.45 -4.51
N GLN A 59 -3.91 0.31 -4.88
CA GLN A 59 -3.32 0.12 -6.20
C GLN A 59 -4.36 0.37 -7.29
N THR A 60 -5.55 -0.20 -7.16
CA THR A 60 -6.64 -0.02 -8.11
C THR A 60 -7.06 1.44 -8.18
N ALA A 61 -7.18 2.12 -7.04
CA ALA A 61 -7.59 3.52 -6.98
C ALA A 61 -6.53 4.43 -7.63
N ILE A 62 -5.25 4.16 -7.41
CA ILE A 62 -4.17 4.92 -8.04
C ILE A 62 -4.20 4.72 -9.55
N ASP A 63 -4.37 3.47 -10.00
CA ASP A 63 -4.42 3.17 -11.44
C ASP A 63 -5.61 3.84 -12.13
N ALA A 64 -6.74 3.93 -11.43
CA ALA A 64 -7.95 4.54 -11.96
C ALA A 64 -7.96 6.08 -11.89
N ALA A 65 -7.04 6.68 -11.12
CA ALA A 65 -7.00 8.11 -10.93
C ALA A 65 -6.67 8.84 -12.23
N SER A 66 -7.34 9.95 -12.49
CA SER A 66 -7.06 10.78 -13.65
C SER A 66 -6.46 12.13 -13.29
N THR A 67 -6.38 12.47 -12.00
CA THR A 67 -5.79 13.71 -11.52
C THR A 67 -4.83 13.44 -10.36
N VAL A 68 -3.94 14.41 -10.12
CA VAL A 68 -3.01 14.31 -8.97
C VAL A 68 -3.78 14.30 -7.65
N ASP A 69 -4.86 15.05 -7.55
CA ASP A 69 -5.67 15.07 -6.33
C ASP A 69 -6.30 13.70 -6.04
N GLU A 70 -6.77 13.01 -7.09
CA GLU A 70 -7.29 11.64 -6.94
C GLU A 70 -6.18 10.67 -6.50
N ILE A 71 -4.97 10.84 -7.03
CA ILE A 71 -3.83 10.02 -6.64
C ILE A 71 -3.51 10.23 -5.16
N LYS A 72 -3.47 11.48 -4.72
CA LYS A 72 -3.21 11.80 -3.30
C LYS A 72 -4.27 11.19 -2.38
N ALA A 73 -5.52 11.23 -2.78
CA ALA A 73 -6.62 10.66 -2.00
C ALA A 73 -6.51 9.14 -1.90
N ALA A 74 -5.89 8.49 -2.88
CA ALA A 74 -5.72 7.03 -2.90
C ALA A 74 -4.47 6.55 -2.17
N MET A 75 -3.55 7.45 -1.81
CA MET A 75 -2.28 7.08 -1.14
C MET A 75 -2.51 6.79 0.33
N PRO A 76 -1.62 5.94 0.91
CA PRO A 76 -1.68 5.68 2.36
C PRO A 76 -1.37 6.90 3.21
#